data_91e3ab94feafba62089a4dc82a511d88
#
_entry.id   91e3ab94feafba62089a4dc82a511d88
#
_cell.length_a   1.000
_cell.length_b   1.000
_cell.length_c   1.000
_cell.angle_alpha   90.00
_cell.angle_beta   90.00
_cell.angle_gamma   90.00
#
_symmetry.space_group_name_H-M   'P 1'
#
loop_
_entity.id
_entity.type
_entity.pdbx_description
1 polymer ?
#
loop_
_entity_poly.entity_id
_entity_poly.type
_entity_poly.pdbx_seq_one_letter_code
_entity_poly.pdbx_strand_id
1 'polypeptide(L)'
;MSAKNSKDRTETFYARTGKRIFDLVLSIPSLIILSPVYLLSAILIKLDTPGPILFSQDRVGQNGKPFRLYKFRTMVKDAAKIGPPVTTADDPRITKTGRLLRKFKVDEMLQVMNIVKGDISVIGPRPEVKKYIDIFAEEYKDILKIKPGMTDYALIAFRNEEDILSRFQNVEEGYIKEVMPEKIKLYRQYLSEMSLRTDIKIFFQTIWEILVK
;
A
#
# COMPACT_ATOMS: atom_id res chain seq x y z
N MET A 1 32.07 -4.96 20.82
CA MET A 1 32.12 -5.27 19.39
C MET A 1 31.32 -4.21 18.63
N SER A 2 31.98 -3.63 17.65
CA SER A 2 31.71 -2.36 16.95
C SER A 2 30.27 -2.19 16.47
N ALA A 3 29.55 -1.17 16.97
CA ALA A 3 28.36 -0.64 16.32
C ALA A 3 28.83 -0.02 14.98
N LYS A 4 28.67 -0.79 13.90
CA LYS A 4 28.91 -0.33 12.54
C LYS A 4 27.99 0.85 12.31
N ASN A 5 28.58 2.03 12.16
CA ASN A 5 27.97 3.30 11.80
C ASN A 5 27.09 3.08 10.55
N SER A 6 25.83 2.66 10.74
CA SER A 6 24.86 2.55 9.64
C SER A 6 24.49 3.99 9.26
N LYS A 7 25.15 4.50 8.22
CA LYS A 7 24.71 5.75 7.59
C LYS A 7 23.20 5.68 7.45
N ASP A 8 22.49 6.65 8.01
CA ASP A 8 21.05 6.75 7.89
C ASP A 8 20.71 6.77 6.39
N ARG A 9 20.15 5.68 5.90
CA ARG A 9 19.84 5.51 4.47
C ARG A 9 18.78 6.49 3.99
N THR A 10 18.01 7.08 4.93
CA THR A 10 16.97 8.06 4.61
C THR A 10 17.54 9.41 4.17
N GLU A 11 18.83 9.69 4.45
CA GLU A 11 19.49 10.95 4.10
C GLU A 11 20.39 10.86 2.86
N THR A 12 20.45 9.72 2.18
CA THR A 12 21.26 9.54 0.97
C THR A 12 20.73 10.37 -0.20
N PHE A 13 21.62 10.67 -1.18
CA PHE A 13 21.21 11.31 -2.43
C PHE A 13 20.08 10.55 -3.12
N TYR A 14 20.13 9.20 -3.09
CA TYR A 14 19.07 8.38 -3.62
C TYR A 14 17.74 8.63 -2.91
N ALA A 15 17.72 8.65 -1.59
CA ALA A 15 16.50 8.90 -0.80
C ALA A 15 15.88 10.27 -1.08
N ARG A 16 16.72 11.31 -1.27
CA ARG A 16 16.26 12.69 -1.47
C ARG A 16 15.81 12.97 -2.90
N THR A 17 16.50 12.45 -3.90
CA THR A 17 16.28 12.81 -5.31
C THR A 17 16.12 11.59 -6.22
N GLY A 18 17.01 10.60 -6.13
CA GLY A 18 17.02 9.45 -7.02
C GLY A 18 15.73 8.64 -6.97
N LYS A 19 15.16 8.53 -5.79
CA LYS A 19 13.88 7.84 -5.57
C LYS A 19 12.72 8.51 -6.30
N ARG A 20 12.68 9.83 -6.33
CA ARG A 20 11.65 10.57 -7.08
C ARG A 20 11.77 10.37 -8.58
N ILE A 21 12.99 10.33 -9.11
CA ILE A 21 13.23 10.03 -10.53
C ILE A 21 12.76 8.62 -10.85
N PHE A 22 13.14 7.63 -10.03
CA PHE A 22 12.68 6.24 -10.16
C PHE A 22 11.15 6.14 -10.17
N ASP A 23 10.49 6.82 -9.22
CA ASP A 23 9.03 6.85 -9.11
C ASP A 23 8.37 7.39 -10.39
N LEU A 24 8.85 8.51 -10.92
CA LEU A 24 8.25 9.14 -12.11
C LEU A 24 8.52 8.35 -13.40
N VAL A 25 9.71 7.78 -13.55
CA VAL A 25 10.08 6.95 -14.70
C VAL A 25 9.19 5.71 -14.81
N LEU A 26 8.78 5.14 -13.68
CA LEU A 26 7.87 3.98 -13.66
C LEU A 26 6.40 4.40 -13.74
N SER A 27 5.99 5.42 -13.00
CA SER A 27 4.57 5.74 -12.84
C SER A 27 3.96 6.47 -14.04
N ILE A 28 4.68 7.36 -14.71
CA ILE A 28 4.13 8.10 -15.87
C ILE A 28 3.80 7.16 -17.04
N PRO A 29 4.71 6.29 -17.51
CA PRO A 29 4.37 5.32 -18.54
C PRO A 29 3.27 4.34 -18.12
N SER A 30 3.26 3.90 -16.84
CA SER A 30 2.23 2.97 -16.36
C SER A 30 0.83 3.57 -16.38
N LEU A 31 0.65 4.88 -16.13
CA LEU A 31 -0.65 5.54 -16.29
C LEU A 31 -1.20 5.43 -17.70
N ILE A 32 -0.33 5.59 -18.72
CA ILE A 32 -0.72 5.51 -20.13
C ILE A 32 -1.04 4.06 -20.50
N ILE A 33 -0.13 3.14 -20.17
CA ILE A 33 -0.28 1.70 -20.52
C ILE A 33 -1.51 1.09 -19.84
N LEU A 34 -1.78 1.44 -18.59
CA LEU A 34 -2.89 0.89 -17.83
C LEU A 34 -4.21 1.64 -18.05
N SER A 35 -4.24 2.72 -18.85
CA SER A 35 -5.46 3.51 -19.09
C SER A 35 -6.65 2.69 -19.64
N PRO A 36 -6.49 1.67 -20.52
CA PRO A 36 -7.60 0.82 -20.93
C PRO A 36 -8.15 -0.03 -19.76
N VAL A 37 -7.28 -0.50 -18.86
CA VAL A 37 -7.69 -1.26 -17.67
C VAL A 37 -8.48 -0.36 -16.72
N TYR A 38 -8.05 0.90 -16.55
CA TYR A 38 -8.78 1.87 -15.72
C TYR A 38 -10.16 2.17 -16.28
N LEU A 39 -10.27 2.35 -17.60
CA LEU A 39 -11.56 2.59 -18.25
C LEU A 39 -12.50 1.40 -18.09
N LEU A 40 -12.02 0.18 -18.37
CA LEU A 40 -12.78 -1.05 -18.21
C LEU A 40 -13.26 -1.22 -16.76
N SER A 41 -12.36 -1.03 -15.79
CA SER A 41 -12.68 -1.13 -14.36
C SER A 41 -13.76 -0.12 -13.97
N ALA A 42 -13.66 1.12 -14.46
CA ALA A 42 -14.66 2.16 -14.20
C ALA A 42 -16.05 1.79 -14.72
N ILE A 43 -16.12 1.22 -15.93
CA ILE A 43 -17.37 0.74 -16.53
C ILE A 43 -17.96 -0.40 -15.71
N LEU A 44 -17.15 -1.42 -15.39
CA LEU A 44 -17.60 -2.57 -14.60
C LEU A 44 -18.13 -2.18 -13.22
N ILE A 45 -17.45 -1.26 -12.52
CA ILE A 45 -17.91 -0.74 -11.21
C ILE A 45 -19.25 -0.03 -11.34
N LYS A 46 -19.47 0.75 -12.39
CA LYS A 46 -20.73 1.48 -12.61
C LYS A 46 -21.89 0.56 -12.94
N LEU A 47 -21.62 -0.52 -13.66
CA LEU A 47 -22.65 -1.51 -14.03
C LEU A 47 -23.02 -2.42 -12.83
N ASP A 48 -22.06 -2.69 -11.91
CA ASP A 48 -22.27 -3.60 -10.78
C ASP A 48 -23.08 -2.95 -9.65
N THR A 49 -22.73 -1.71 -9.26
CA THR A 49 -23.40 -1.02 -8.14
C THR A 49 -23.48 0.50 -8.32
N PRO A 50 -24.57 1.15 -7.85
CA PRO A 50 -24.71 2.61 -7.90
C PRO A 50 -23.67 3.30 -6.99
N GLY A 51 -23.19 4.50 -7.41
CA GLY A 51 -22.28 5.31 -6.62
C GLY A 51 -21.00 5.73 -7.36
N PRO A 52 -19.97 6.26 -6.66
CA PRO A 52 -18.73 6.74 -7.28
C PRO A 52 -17.88 5.56 -7.77
N ILE A 53 -17.07 5.79 -8.81
CA ILE A 53 -16.10 4.81 -9.33
C ILE A 53 -14.89 4.73 -8.38
N LEU A 54 -14.49 5.90 -7.87
CA LEU A 54 -13.32 6.04 -7.02
C LEU A 54 -13.70 5.98 -5.54
N PHE A 55 -12.87 5.34 -4.79
CA PHE A 55 -12.82 5.40 -3.34
C PHE A 55 -11.54 6.11 -2.91
N SER A 56 -11.64 6.97 -1.91
CA SER A 56 -10.46 7.57 -1.30
C SER A 56 -10.52 7.43 0.22
N GLN A 57 -9.37 7.18 0.82
CA GLN A 57 -9.22 7.04 2.26
C GLN A 57 -8.05 7.89 2.74
N ASP A 58 -8.26 8.58 3.87
CA ASP A 58 -7.18 9.34 4.51
C ASP A 58 -6.15 8.37 5.09
N ARG A 59 -4.89 8.62 4.75
CA ARG A 59 -3.72 7.88 5.20
C ARG A 59 -2.66 8.85 5.71
N VAL A 60 -1.75 8.33 6.51
CA VAL A 60 -0.62 9.12 7.01
C VAL A 60 0.57 8.95 6.07
N GLY A 61 1.10 10.06 5.60
CA GLY A 61 2.25 10.13 4.71
C GLY A 61 3.53 10.54 5.43
N GLN A 62 4.51 10.96 4.64
CA GLN A 62 5.82 11.42 5.15
C GLN A 62 5.67 12.55 6.17
N ASN A 63 6.43 12.47 7.26
CA ASN A 63 6.42 13.41 8.39
C ASN A 63 5.05 13.55 9.06
N GLY A 64 4.23 12.49 9.02
CA GLY A 64 2.90 12.49 9.63
C GLY A 64 1.82 13.28 8.87
N LYS A 65 2.12 13.79 7.67
CA LYS A 65 1.17 14.58 6.89
C LYS A 65 0.06 13.69 6.31
N PRO A 66 -1.23 14.00 6.54
CA PRO A 66 -2.31 13.22 5.96
C PRO A 66 -2.40 13.45 4.45
N PHE A 67 -2.78 12.42 3.72
CA PHE A 67 -3.09 12.48 2.28
C PHE A 67 -4.21 11.52 1.92
N ARG A 68 -4.86 11.74 0.76
CA ARG A 68 -5.91 10.85 0.25
C ARG A 68 -5.32 9.79 -0.66
N LEU A 69 -5.42 8.53 -0.24
CA LEU A 69 -5.05 7.37 -1.03
C LEU A 69 -6.20 7.00 -1.97
N TYR A 70 -5.94 6.92 -3.27
CA TYR A 70 -6.95 6.60 -4.29
C TYR A 70 -6.98 5.11 -4.59
N LYS A 71 -8.19 4.56 -4.69
CA LYS A 71 -8.47 3.18 -5.13
C LYS A 71 -9.72 3.14 -6.00
N PHE A 72 -9.89 2.09 -6.78
CA PHE A 72 -11.20 1.77 -7.30
C PHE A 72 -12.12 1.30 -6.17
N ARG A 73 -13.40 1.65 -6.26
CA ARG A 73 -14.39 1.17 -5.30
C ARG A 73 -14.65 -0.32 -5.50
N THR A 74 -14.35 -1.11 -4.49
CA THR A 74 -14.57 -2.56 -4.45
C THR A 74 -15.62 -2.99 -3.45
N MET A 75 -16.18 -2.05 -2.70
CA MET A 75 -17.19 -2.29 -1.67
C MET A 75 -18.47 -1.50 -1.96
N VAL A 76 -19.56 -1.93 -1.34
CA VAL A 76 -20.83 -1.21 -1.37
C VAL A 76 -20.68 0.22 -0.84
N LYS A 77 -21.60 1.10 -1.22
CA LYS A 77 -21.62 2.47 -0.71
C LYS A 77 -21.70 2.45 0.82
N ASP A 78 -20.96 3.37 1.45
CA ASP A 78 -20.92 3.53 2.92
C ASP A 78 -20.36 2.31 3.71
N ALA A 79 -19.63 1.42 3.07
CA ALA A 79 -19.01 0.25 3.70
C ALA A 79 -18.18 0.58 4.96
N ALA A 80 -17.57 1.75 5.00
CA ALA A 80 -16.79 2.22 6.15
C ALA A 80 -17.64 2.48 7.41
N LYS A 81 -18.96 2.65 7.28
CA LYS A 81 -19.88 2.81 8.41
C LYS A 81 -20.34 1.47 8.98
N ILE A 82 -20.16 0.37 8.23
CA ILE A 82 -20.69 -0.95 8.55
C ILE A 82 -19.67 -1.82 9.30
N GLY A 83 -18.36 -1.57 9.11
CA GLY A 83 -17.32 -2.41 9.71
C GLY A 83 -15.95 -1.77 9.74
N PRO A 84 -14.95 -2.48 10.32
CA PRO A 84 -13.60 -1.98 10.51
C PRO A 84 -12.89 -1.67 9.18
N PRO A 85 -11.79 -0.89 9.22
CA PRO A 85 -11.00 -0.59 8.02
C PRO A 85 -10.23 -1.81 7.49
N VAL A 86 -10.04 -2.83 8.29
CA VAL A 86 -9.42 -4.12 7.90
C VAL A 86 -10.49 -5.02 7.27
N THR A 87 -10.11 -5.80 6.27
CA THR A 87 -11.02 -6.60 5.46
C THR A 87 -10.55 -8.05 5.42
N THR A 88 -11.49 -8.99 5.45
CA THR A 88 -11.25 -10.41 5.19
C THR A 88 -11.66 -10.78 3.76
N ALA A 89 -11.24 -11.96 3.29
CA ALA A 89 -11.56 -12.44 1.94
C ALA A 89 -13.07 -12.57 1.68
N ASP A 90 -13.83 -12.99 2.70
CA ASP A 90 -15.29 -13.22 2.61
C ASP A 90 -16.13 -12.05 3.14
N ASP A 91 -15.55 -10.85 3.18
CA ASP A 91 -16.26 -9.66 3.67
C ASP A 91 -17.50 -9.38 2.80
N PRO A 92 -18.73 -9.37 3.39
CA PRO A 92 -19.98 -9.21 2.65
C PRO A 92 -20.12 -7.83 2.01
N ARG A 93 -19.32 -6.86 2.42
CA ARG A 93 -19.30 -5.51 1.84
C ARG A 93 -18.66 -5.47 0.44
N ILE A 94 -17.92 -6.52 0.04
CA ILE A 94 -17.23 -6.58 -1.25
C ILE A 94 -18.21 -6.89 -2.36
N THR A 95 -18.24 -6.06 -3.41
CA THR A 95 -19.11 -6.24 -4.59
C THR A 95 -18.58 -7.35 -5.50
N LYS A 96 -19.38 -7.82 -6.48
CA LYS A 96 -18.94 -8.84 -7.44
C LYS A 96 -17.75 -8.37 -8.26
N THR A 97 -17.84 -7.17 -8.85
CA THR A 97 -16.72 -6.54 -9.55
C THR A 97 -15.55 -6.29 -8.60
N GLY A 98 -15.84 -5.90 -7.35
CA GLY A 98 -14.83 -5.67 -6.32
C GLY A 98 -13.97 -6.90 -6.05
N ARG A 99 -14.54 -8.10 -5.99
CA ARG A 99 -13.79 -9.36 -5.83
C ARG A 99 -12.82 -9.59 -7.00
N LEU A 100 -13.29 -9.34 -8.22
CA LEU A 100 -12.45 -9.48 -9.42
C LEU A 100 -11.26 -8.49 -9.37
N LEU A 101 -11.52 -7.21 -9.10
CA LEU A 101 -10.48 -6.18 -9.04
C LEU A 101 -9.46 -6.46 -7.93
N ARG A 102 -9.90 -6.92 -6.75
CA ARG A 102 -9.01 -7.30 -5.63
C ARG A 102 -8.16 -8.52 -5.95
N LYS A 103 -8.73 -9.55 -6.59
CA LYS A 103 -8.00 -10.75 -7.00
C LYS A 103 -6.77 -10.42 -7.85
N PHE A 104 -6.88 -9.44 -8.75
CA PHE A 104 -5.79 -9.00 -9.62
C PHE A 104 -5.08 -7.74 -9.12
N LYS A 105 -5.40 -7.26 -7.90
CA LYS A 105 -4.86 -6.01 -7.31
C LYS A 105 -5.07 -4.76 -8.17
N VAL A 106 -6.02 -4.81 -9.11
CA VAL A 106 -6.34 -3.69 -10.02
C VAL A 106 -6.91 -2.49 -9.25
N ASP A 107 -7.61 -2.75 -8.16
CA ASP A 107 -8.20 -1.71 -7.32
C ASP A 107 -7.14 -0.75 -6.75
N GLU A 108 -5.94 -1.21 -6.49
CA GLU A 108 -4.85 -0.40 -5.96
C GLU A 108 -4.01 0.30 -7.04
N MET A 109 -4.14 -0.09 -8.31
CA MET A 109 -3.35 0.51 -9.40
C MET A 109 -3.56 2.02 -9.56
N LEU A 110 -4.70 2.57 -9.12
CA LEU A 110 -4.92 4.02 -9.10
C LEU A 110 -3.98 4.78 -8.15
N GLN A 111 -3.31 4.10 -7.22
CA GLN A 111 -2.28 4.71 -6.37
C GLN A 111 -1.11 5.28 -7.18
N VAL A 112 -0.95 4.87 -8.43
CA VAL A 112 0.01 5.49 -9.37
C VAL A 112 -0.24 7.01 -9.49
N MET A 113 -1.48 7.47 -9.38
CA MET A 113 -1.80 8.90 -9.33
C MET A 113 -1.22 9.58 -8.08
N ASN A 114 -1.23 8.89 -6.93
CA ASN A 114 -0.60 9.39 -5.71
C ASN A 114 0.94 9.45 -5.87
N ILE A 115 1.53 8.48 -6.59
CA ILE A 115 2.97 8.51 -6.88
C ILE A 115 3.31 9.73 -7.75
N VAL A 116 2.57 9.98 -8.82
CA VAL A 116 2.79 11.14 -9.70
C VAL A 116 2.61 12.46 -8.94
N LYS A 117 1.62 12.56 -8.06
CA LYS A 117 1.45 13.72 -7.16
C LYS A 117 2.60 13.87 -6.17
N GLY A 118 3.26 12.77 -5.79
CA GLY A 118 4.33 12.76 -4.80
C GLY A 118 3.88 12.51 -3.37
N ASP A 119 2.65 12.05 -3.16
CA ASP A 119 2.13 11.65 -1.85
C ASP A 119 2.82 10.38 -1.36
N ILE A 120 3.04 9.43 -2.29
CA ILE A 120 3.71 8.14 -2.04
C ILE A 120 4.82 7.89 -3.07
N SER A 121 5.59 6.82 -2.84
CA SER A 121 6.62 6.27 -3.73
C SER A 121 6.14 4.94 -4.33
N VAL A 122 6.80 4.44 -5.36
CA VAL A 122 6.59 3.06 -5.84
C VAL A 122 6.97 2.07 -4.74
N ILE A 123 8.14 2.25 -4.12
CA ILE A 123 8.65 1.37 -3.07
C ILE A 123 8.73 2.13 -1.74
N GLY A 124 8.20 1.55 -0.68
CA GLY A 124 8.25 2.11 0.67
C GLY A 124 7.23 1.47 1.60
N PRO A 125 7.31 1.70 2.89
CA PRO A 125 6.35 1.21 3.87
C PRO A 125 4.92 1.55 3.47
N ARG A 126 4.01 0.56 3.55
CA ARG A 126 2.60 0.79 3.17
C ARG A 126 1.97 1.90 4.02
N PRO A 127 1.23 2.84 3.42
CA PRO A 127 0.57 3.91 4.18
C PRO A 127 -0.57 3.34 5.04
N GLU A 128 -0.52 3.63 6.34
CA GLU A 128 -1.51 3.17 7.31
C GLU A 128 -2.50 4.28 7.70
N VAL A 129 -3.65 3.87 8.24
CA VAL A 129 -4.61 4.80 8.87
C VAL A 129 -4.05 5.32 10.19
N LYS A 130 -4.40 6.54 10.54
CA LYS A 130 -3.91 7.20 11.76
C LYS A 130 -4.11 6.35 13.02
N LYS A 131 -5.24 5.65 13.13
CA LYS A 131 -5.56 4.78 14.26
C LYS A 131 -4.44 3.78 14.59
N TYR A 132 -3.88 3.10 13.58
CA TYR A 132 -2.84 2.10 13.79
C TYR A 132 -1.47 2.74 14.02
N ILE A 133 -1.19 3.87 13.39
CA ILE A 133 0.05 4.61 13.64
C ILE A 133 0.10 5.14 15.08
N ASP A 134 -1.02 5.62 15.62
CA ASP A 134 -1.08 6.10 17.00
C ASP A 134 -0.81 4.97 18.02
N ILE A 135 -1.22 3.73 17.72
CA ILE A 135 -0.95 2.56 18.57
C ILE A 135 0.56 2.23 18.56
N PHE A 136 1.24 2.39 17.44
CA PHE A 136 2.66 2.08 17.24
C PHE A 136 3.50 3.34 17.02
N ALA A 137 3.18 4.43 17.75
CA ALA A 137 3.76 5.75 17.49
C ALA A 137 5.29 5.77 17.58
N GLU A 138 5.86 5.05 18.55
CA GLU A 138 7.32 4.99 18.72
C GLU A 138 8.00 4.25 17.55
N GLU A 139 7.39 3.17 17.08
CA GLU A 139 7.90 2.39 15.97
C GLU A 139 7.82 3.15 14.66
N TYR A 140 6.81 3.98 14.48
CA TYR A 140 6.58 4.76 13.26
C TYR A 140 7.41 6.04 13.18
N LYS A 141 8.07 6.49 14.24
CA LYS A 141 8.92 7.70 14.21
C LYS A 141 9.94 7.70 13.06
N ASP A 142 10.62 6.57 12.86
CA ASP A 142 11.60 6.44 11.79
C ASP A 142 10.95 6.12 10.44
N ILE A 143 9.90 5.31 10.44
CA ILE A 143 9.17 4.91 9.24
C ILE A 143 8.58 6.14 8.53
N LEU A 144 8.05 7.09 9.29
CA LEU A 144 7.45 8.31 8.74
C LEU A 144 8.47 9.34 8.22
N LYS A 145 9.78 9.13 8.39
CA LYS A 145 10.81 10.00 7.78
C LYS A 145 10.83 9.93 6.27
N ILE A 146 10.37 8.82 5.68
CA ILE A 146 10.30 8.61 4.23
C ILE A 146 8.85 8.61 3.74
N LYS A 147 8.68 8.75 2.42
CA LYS A 147 7.36 8.57 1.81
C LYS A 147 6.89 7.11 1.95
N PRO A 148 5.61 6.89 2.27
CA PRO A 148 5.05 5.55 2.16
C PRO A 148 5.12 5.06 0.71
N GLY A 149 4.96 3.75 0.50
CA GLY A 149 5.06 3.11 -0.79
C GLY A 149 3.79 2.40 -1.25
N MET A 150 3.71 2.16 -2.55
CA MET A 150 2.68 1.30 -3.15
C MET A 150 2.99 -0.17 -2.89
N THR A 151 4.28 -0.54 -2.86
CA THR A 151 4.76 -1.90 -2.54
C THR A 151 6.01 -1.88 -1.66
N ASP A 152 6.22 -2.98 -0.95
CA ASP A 152 7.32 -3.18 -0.02
C ASP A 152 7.52 -4.67 0.31
N TYR A 153 8.46 -4.98 1.22
CA TYR A 153 8.65 -6.33 1.73
C TYR A 153 7.43 -6.89 2.46
N ALA A 154 6.66 -6.03 3.16
CA ALA A 154 5.50 -6.46 3.90
C ALA A 154 4.35 -6.85 2.95
N LEU A 155 4.13 -6.10 1.86
CA LEU A 155 3.13 -6.45 0.86
C LEU A 155 3.44 -7.80 0.20
N ILE A 156 4.71 -8.09 -0.05
CA ILE A 156 5.14 -9.39 -0.61
C ILE A 156 4.92 -10.51 0.42
N ALA A 157 5.33 -10.31 1.67
CA ALA A 157 5.21 -11.31 2.72
C ALA A 157 3.75 -11.58 3.14
N PHE A 158 2.93 -10.56 3.15
CA PHE A 158 1.52 -10.60 3.54
C PHE A 158 0.57 -10.49 2.34
N ARG A 159 0.94 -11.07 1.20
CA ARG A 159 0.10 -11.05 -0.01
C ARG A 159 -1.33 -11.52 0.25
N ASN A 160 -1.47 -12.58 1.05
CA ASN A 160 -2.74 -13.18 1.45
C ASN A 160 -3.18 -12.69 2.84
N GLU A 161 -2.98 -11.39 3.13
CA GLU A 161 -3.34 -10.81 4.43
C GLU A 161 -4.80 -11.04 4.80
N GLU A 162 -5.72 -10.94 3.83
CA GLU A 162 -7.14 -11.16 4.03
C GLU A 162 -7.45 -12.60 4.51
N ASP A 163 -6.72 -13.60 3.99
CA ASP A 163 -6.84 -15.01 4.41
C ASP A 163 -6.22 -15.24 5.80
N ILE A 164 -5.11 -14.56 6.11
CA ILE A 164 -4.50 -14.61 7.43
C ILE A 164 -5.47 -14.04 8.46
N LEU A 165 -6.07 -12.90 8.16
CA LEU A 165 -6.99 -12.19 9.04
C LEU A 165 -8.32 -12.94 9.24
N SER A 166 -8.76 -13.71 8.26
CA SER A 166 -9.98 -14.54 8.38
C SER A 166 -9.90 -15.62 9.47
N ARG A 167 -8.69 -15.96 9.95
CA ARG A 167 -8.46 -16.95 11.01
C ARG A 167 -8.72 -16.41 12.41
N PHE A 168 -8.82 -15.08 12.57
CA PHE A 168 -9.03 -14.45 13.87
C PHE A 168 -10.52 -14.19 14.11
N GLN A 169 -11.01 -14.52 15.31
CA GLN A 169 -12.37 -14.17 15.72
C GLN A 169 -12.57 -12.66 15.76
N ASN A 170 -11.58 -11.93 16.26
CA ASN A 170 -11.51 -10.47 16.20
C ASN A 170 -10.43 -10.06 15.19
N VAL A 171 -10.86 -9.74 13.98
CA VAL A 171 -9.99 -9.38 12.85
C VAL A 171 -9.08 -8.20 13.16
N GLU A 172 -9.60 -7.17 13.83
CA GLU A 172 -8.83 -5.98 14.15
C GLU A 172 -7.78 -6.24 15.23
N GLU A 173 -8.13 -7.04 16.22
CA GLU A 173 -7.20 -7.44 17.28
C GLU A 173 -6.07 -8.30 16.71
N GLY A 174 -6.39 -9.27 15.84
CA GLY A 174 -5.40 -10.08 15.11
C GLY A 174 -4.48 -9.22 14.26
N TYR A 175 -5.03 -8.21 13.56
CA TYR A 175 -4.23 -7.27 12.80
C TYR A 175 -3.22 -6.51 13.68
N ILE A 176 -3.69 -5.96 14.81
CA ILE A 176 -2.86 -5.17 15.73
C ILE A 176 -1.79 -6.04 16.42
N LYS A 177 -2.17 -7.23 16.91
CA LYS A 177 -1.27 -8.04 17.73
C LYS A 177 -0.29 -8.90 16.93
N GLU A 178 -0.72 -9.40 15.76
CA GLU A 178 0.06 -10.39 15.00
C GLU A 178 0.65 -9.80 13.70
N VAL A 179 -0.17 -9.07 12.92
CA VAL A 179 0.25 -8.64 11.59
C VAL A 179 1.09 -7.36 11.63
N MET A 180 0.64 -6.35 12.36
CA MET A 180 1.34 -5.06 12.42
C MET A 180 2.78 -5.13 12.94
N PRO A 181 3.08 -5.87 14.03
CA PRO A 181 4.46 -5.98 14.50
C PRO A 181 5.42 -6.57 13.46
N GLU A 182 4.97 -7.58 12.70
CA GLU A 182 5.78 -8.19 11.65
C GLU A 182 5.97 -7.25 10.45
N LYS A 183 4.92 -6.53 10.04
CA LYS A 183 5.04 -5.49 9.02
C LYS A 183 6.04 -4.41 9.42
N ILE A 184 5.99 -3.93 10.66
CA ILE A 184 6.90 -2.92 11.19
C ILE A 184 8.36 -3.41 11.12
N LYS A 185 8.64 -4.68 11.42
CA LYS A 185 10.00 -5.26 11.26
C LYS A 185 10.45 -5.17 9.80
N LEU A 186 9.59 -5.54 8.85
CA LEU A 186 9.89 -5.48 7.41
C LEU A 186 10.05 -4.03 6.91
N TYR A 187 9.29 -3.08 7.44
CA TYR A 187 9.48 -1.66 7.15
C TYR A 187 10.84 -1.16 7.63
N ARG A 188 11.24 -1.51 8.85
CA ARG A 188 12.57 -1.16 9.39
C ARG A 188 13.70 -1.83 8.61
N GLN A 189 13.51 -3.08 8.18
CA GLN A 189 14.45 -3.74 7.28
C GLN A 189 14.62 -2.93 5.99
N TYR A 190 13.53 -2.53 5.35
CA TYR A 190 13.60 -1.70 4.15
C TYR A 190 14.36 -0.39 4.39
N LEU A 191 14.09 0.31 5.49
CA LEU A 191 14.79 1.54 5.83
C LEU A 191 16.32 1.34 5.91
N SER A 192 16.76 0.21 6.50
CA SER A 192 18.18 -0.12 6.63
C SER A 192 18.88 -0.49 5.32
N GLU A 193 18.12 -0.99 4.33
CA GLU A 193 18.60 -1.47 3.04
C GLU A 193 18.32 -0.51 1.89
N MET A 194 17.60 0.60 2.13
CA MET A 194 17.07 1.50 1.10
C MET A 194 18.16 1.95 0.12
N SER A 195 17.95 1.60 -1.14
CA SER A 195 18.84 1.92 -2.27
C SER A 195 18.12 1.66 -3.59
N LEU A 196 18.64 2.21 -4.70
CA LEU A 196 18.10 1.92 -6.03
C LEU A 196 18.07 0.42 -6.33
N ARG A 197 19.11 -0.32 -5.93
CA ARG A 197 19.18 -1.78 -6.12
C ARG A 197 18.08 -2.50 -5.36
N THR A 198 17.83 -2.10 -4.12
CA THR A 198 16.77 -2.66 -3.27
C THR A 198 15.39 -2.36 -3.88
N ASP A 199 15.16 -1.14 -4.34
CA ASP A 199 13.90 -0.73 -4.94
C ASP A 199 13.62 -1.50 -6.23
N ILE A 200 14.62 -1.66 -7.10
CA ILE A 200 14.51 -2.50 -8.31
C ILE A 200 14.19 -3.95 -7.94
N LYS A 201 14.87 -4.51 -6.94
CA LYS A 201 14.63 -5.88 -6.47
C LYS A 201 13.19 -6.06 -6.00
N ILE A 202 12.69 -5.19 -5.13
CA ILE A 202 11.32 -5.26 -4.59
C ILE A 202 10.30 -5.08 -5.73
N PHE A 203 10.54 -4.15 -6.66
CA PHE A 203 9.67 -3.94 -7.81
C PHE A 203 9.48 -5.23 -8.64
N PHE A 204 10.56 -5.89 -9.03
CA PHE A 204 10.46 -7.13 -9.81
C PHE A 204 9.90 -8.30 -8.98
N GLN A 205 10.21 -8.38 -7.69
CA GLN A 205 9.60 -9.37 -6.80
C GLN A 205 8.08 -9.18 -6.72
N THR A 206 7.60 -7.93 -6.61
CA THR A 206 6.17 -7.62 -6.58
C THR A 206 5.49 -8.06 -7.88
N ILE A 207 6.08 -7.73 -9.03
CA ILE A 207 5.53 -8.14 -10.33
C ILE A 207 5.46 -9.67 -10.42
N TRP A 208 6.52 -10.35 -10.03
CA TRP A 208 6.56 -11.81 -10.00
C TRP A 208 5.45 -12.42 -9.13
N GLU A 209 5.30 -11.90 -7.91
CA GLU A 209 4.25 -12.35 -6.99
C GLU A 209 2.83 -12.13 -7.55
N ILE A 210 2.59 -11.02 -8.26
CA ILE A 210 1.27 -10.71 -8.84
C ILE A 210 0.97 -11.60 -10.05
N LEU A 211 1.98 -11.91 -10.91
CA LEU A 211 1.74 -12.60 -12.19
C LEU A 211 1.85 -14.11 -12.09
N VAL A 212 2.64 -14.66 -11.16
CA VAL A 212 3.02 -16.07 -11.16
C VAL A 212 2.33 -16.87 -10.05
N LYS A 213 1.93 -16.22 -8.99
CA LYS A 213 1.22 -16.85 -7.86
C LYS A 213 -0.18 -16.28 -7.71
#